data_c47d3f3a5dd54d0351c2b8072492b1f2
#
_entry.id   c47d3f3a5dd54d0351c2b8072492b1f2
#
_cell.length_a   1.000
_cell.length_b   1.000
_cell.length_c   1.000
_cell.angle_alpha   90.00
_cell.angle_beta   90.00
_cell.angle_gamma   90.00
#
_symmetry.space_group_name_H-M   'P 1'
#
loop_
_entity.id
_entity.type
_entity.pdbx_description
1 polymer ?
#
loop_
_entity_poly.entity_id
_entity_poly.type
_entity_poly.pdbx_seq_one_letter_code
_entity_poly.pdbx_strand_id
1 'polypeptide(L)'
;MKAFLLAAGLGTRLRPLTWTVPKCLVPIQGRPLLAWWMDLFEQHRISEILINTNYLPDPVRKFIKEYNQTRGKVKLVESYEKELLGSGGTVLINRNFVENEEDFF
;
A
#
# COMPACT_ATOMS: atom_id res chain seq x y z
N MET A 1 7.29 13.88 -4.62
CA MET A 1 5.87 13.52 -4.88
C MET A 1 5.47 12.38 -3.95
N LYS A 2 4.26 12.41 -3.46
CA LYS A 2 3.67 11.35 -2.63
C LYS A 2 2.66 10.55 -3.42
N ALA A 3 2.33 9.34 -2.95
CA ALA A 3 1.36 8.48 -3.60
C ALA A 3 0.43 7.79 -2.59
N PHE A 4 -0.78 7.51 -3.01
CA PHE A 4 -1.68 6.57 -2.36
C PHE A 4 -1.61 5.23 -3.09
N LEU A 5 -1.41 4.16 -2.35
CA LEU A 5 -1.52 2.79 -2.86
C LEU A 5 -2.72 2.09 -2.24
N LEU A 6 -3.77 1.94 -3.02
CA LEU A 6 -5.03 1.37 -2.54
C LEU A 6 -4.94 -0.16 -2.50
N ALA A 7 -4.73 -0.70 -1.32
CA ALA A 7 -4.41 -2.12 -1.10
C ALA A 7 -5.42 -2.85 -0.18
N ALA A 8 -6.51 -2.21 0.23
CA ALA A 8 -7.44 -2.75 1.22
C ALA A 8 -8.50 -3.73 0.66
N GLY A 9 -8.49 -4.03 -0.63
CA GLY A 9 -9.48 -4.90 -1.26
C GLY A 9 -9.45 -6.35 -0.76
N LEU A 10 -10.59 -7.04 -0.85
CA LEU A 10 -10.74 -8.43 -0.39
C LEU A 10 -10.03 -9.46 -1.28
N GLY A 11 -9.73 -9.11 -2.53
CA GLY A 11 -9.09 -10.02 -3.49
C GLY A 11 -9.95 -11.23 -3.87
N THR A 12 -11.26 -11.07 -3.92
CA THR A 12 -12.21 -12.19 -4.11
C THR A 12 -11.98 -12.97 -5.41
N ARG A 13 -11.54 -12.29 -6.47
CA ARG A 13 -11.26 -12.93 -7.77
C ARG A 13 -10.03 -13.84 -7.75
N LEU A 14 -9.15 -13.72 -6.75
CA LEU A 14 -7.95 -14.53 -6.60
C LEU A 14 -8.11 -15.64 -5.55
N ARG A 15 -9.30 -15.85 -5.01
CA ARG A 15 -9.55 -16.98 -4.10
C ARG A 15 -9.30 -18.30 -4.83
N PRO A 16 -8.77 -19.33 -4.16
CA PRO A 16 -8.55 -19.46 -2.70
C PRO A 16 -7.27 -18.80 -2.18
N LEU A 17 -6.37 -18.32 -3.03
CA LEU A 17 -5.09 -17.73 -2.62
C LEU A 17 -5.26 -16.59 -1.60
N THR A 18 -6.20 -15.70 -1.85
CA THR A 18 -6.46 -14.53 -1.00
C THR A 18 -7.27 -14.83 0.27
N TRP A 19 -7.61 -16.08 0.55
CA TRP A 19 -8.08 -16.46 1.87
C TRP A 19 -7.02 -16.28 2.95
N THR A 20 -5.74 -16.45 2.61
CA THR A 20 -4.62 -16.40 3.56
C THR A 20 -3.59 -15.31 3.23
N VAL A 21 -3.58 -14.79 1.99
CA VAL A 21 -2.61 -13.78 1.52
C VAL A 21 -3.38 -12.57 1.02
N PRO A 22 -3.13 -11.35 1.53
CA PRO A 22 -3.75 -10.16 0.98
C PRO A 22 -3.30 -9.96 -0.48
N LYS A 23 -4.17 -9.47 -1.32
CA LYS A 23 -3.92 -9.32 -2.77
C LYS A 23 -2.61 -8.59 -3.08
N CYS A 24 -2.30 -7.53 -2.33
CA CYS A 24 -1.08 -6.73 -2.54
C CYS A 24 0.22 -7.49 -2.21
N LEU A 25 0.14 -8.62 -1.51
CA LEU A 25 1.28 -9.46 -1.17
C LEU A 25 1.32 -10.78 -1.96
N VAL A 26 0.39 -10.99 -2.88
CA VAL A 26 0.43 -12.17 -3.77
C VAL A 26 1.77 -12.20 -4.50
N PRO A 27 2.51 -13.33 -4.46
CA PRO A 27 3.82 -13.40 -5.09
C PRO A 27 3.68 -13.41 -6.62
N ILE A 28 4.51 -12.60 -7.26
CA ILE A 28 4.71 -12.55 -8.70
C ILE A 28 6.19 -12.85 -8.94
N GLN A 29 6.50 -13.93 -9.62
CA GLN A 29 7.88 -14.38 -9.81
C GLN A 29 8.69 -14.45 -8.50
N GLY A 30 8.08 -15.00 -7.45
CA GLY A 30 8.71 -15.19 -6.15
C GLY A 30 8.82 -13.95 -5.26
N ARG A 31 8.30 -12.79 -5.69
CA ARG A 31 8.29 -11.55 -4.92
C ARG A 31 6.86 -11.05 -4.69
N PRO A 32 6.54 -10.51 -3.51
CA PRO A 32 5.23 -9.88 -3.29
C PRO A 32 4.94 -8.78 -4.30
N LEU A 33 3.71 -8.70 -4.78
CA LEU A 33 3.29 -7.63 -5.70
C LEU A 33 3.66 -6.23 -5.17
N LEU A 34 3.53 -6.02 -3.87
CA LEU A 34 3.87 -4.75 -3.24
C LEU A 34 5.36 -4.40 -3.41
N ALA A 35 6.27 -5.38 -3.40
CA ALA A 35 7.69 -5.14 -3.63
C ALA A 35 7.98 -4.63 -5.05
N TRP A 36 7.25 -5.12 -6.05
CA TRP A 36 7.34 -4.62 -7.42
C TRP A 36 6.89 -3.16 -7.53
N TRP A 37 5.82 -2.79 -6.80
CA TRP A 37 5.38 -1.41 -6.72
C TRP A 37 6.42 -0.50 -6.08
N MET A 38 7.11 -0.97 -5.02
CA MET A 38 8.16 -0.18 -4.37
C MET A 38 9.30 0.14 -5.32
N ASP A 39 9.76 -0.84 -6.10
CA ASP A 39 10.80 -0.61 -7.11
C ASP A 39 10.37 0.45 -8.13
N LEU A 40 9.12 0.36 -8.60
CA LEU A 40 8.58 1.31 -9.56
C LEU A 40 8.49 2.74 -8.98
N PHE A 41 8.01 2.87 -7.74
CA PHE A 41 7.91 4.17 -7.09
C PHE A 41 9.28 4.80 -6.82
N GLU A 42 10.28 4.01 -6.47
CA GLU A 42 11.67 4.49 -6.34
C GLU A 42 12.19 5.06 -7.67
N GLN A 43 11.95 4.35 -8.78
CA GLN A 43 12.36 4.82 -10.12
C GLN A 43 11.71 6.15 -10.50
N HIS A 44 10.49 6.37 -10.06
CA HIS A 44 9.72 7.59 -10.35
C HIS A 44 9.81 8.67 -9.27
N ARG A 45 10.78 8.56 -8.35
CA ARG A 45 11.07 9.56 -7.31
C ARG A 45 9.89 9.86 -6.39
N ILE A 46 9.04 8.86 -6.14
CA ILE A 46 8.02 8.95 -5.11
C ILE A 46 8.71 8.84 -3.75
N SER A 47 8.49 9.80 -2.87
CA SER A 47 9.17 9.90 -1.57
C SER A 47 8.44 9.21 -0.43
N GLU A 48 7.11 9.29 -0.45
CA GLU A 48 6.26 8.67 0.58
C GLU A 48 5.02 8.06 -0.06
N ILE A 49 4.59 6.92 0.48
CA ILE A 49 3.40 6.21 0.02
C ILE A 49 2.53 5.89 1.23
N LEU A 50 1.26 6.28 1.15
CA LEU A 50 0.24 5.85 2.08
C LEU A 50 -0.47 4.61 1.52
N ILE A 51 -0.44 3.52 2.29
CA ILE A 51 -1.07 2.24 1.94
C ILE A 51 -2.27 2.05 2.85
N ASN A 52 -3.46 1.93 2.29
CA ASN A 52 -4.63 1.59 3.08
C ASN A 52 -4.70 0.08 3.32
N THR A 53 -5.14 -0.31 4.51
CA THR A 53 -5.32 -1.70 4.90
C THR A 53 -6.70 -1.94 5.50
N ASN A 54 -7.25 -3.12 5.31
CA ASN A 54 -8.48 -3.59 5.92
C ASN A 54 -8.44 -5.11 6.06
N TYR A 55 -8.53 -5.83 4.95
CA TYR A 55 -8.51 -7.28 4.91
C TYR A 55 -7.08 -7.81 5.10
N LEU A 56 -6.90 -8.74 6.04
CA LEU A 56 -5.60 -9.33 6.38
C LEU A 56 -4.50 -8.27 6.58
N PRO A 57 -4.66 -7.31 7.51
CA PRO A 57 -3.75 -6.19 7.63
C PRO A 57 -2.36 -6.58 8.18
N ASP A 58 -2.26 -7.62 9.00
CA ASP A 58 -1.03 -7.96 9.71
C ASP A 58 0.15 -8.30 8.79
N PRO A 59 -0.01 -9.10 7.72
CA PRO A 59 1.08 -9.32 6.77
C PRO A 59 1.53 -8.04 6.06
N VAL A 60 0.61 -7.13 5.76
CA VAL A 60 0.92 -5.84 5.14
C VAL A 60 1.69 -4.94 6.11
N ARG A 61 1.28 -4.89 7.37
CA ARG A 61 1.99 -4.17 8.44
C ARG A 61 3.41 -4.69 8.62
N LYS A 62 3.59 -6.01 8.59
CA LYS A 62 4.92 -6.62 8.65
C LYS A 62 5.78 -6.17 7.46
N PHE A 63 5.23 -6.19 6.26
CA PHE A 63 5.94 -5.72 5.07
C PHE A 63 6.35 -4.25 5.21
N ILE A 64 5.44 -3.37 5.61
CA ILE A 64 5.70 -1.94 5.81
C ILE A 64 6.83 -1.72 6.82
N LYS A 65 6.77 -2.42 7.97
CA LYS A 65 7.78 -2.32 9.01
C LYS A 65 9.16 -2.76 8.52
N GLU A 66 9.25 -3.92 7.88
CA GLU A 66 10.50 -4.47 7.35
C GLU A 66 11.07 -3.56 6.25
N TYR A 67 10.22 -3.08 5.34
CA TYR A 67 10.64 -2.17 4.28
C TYR A 67 11.20 -0.86 4.84
N ASN A 68 10.52 -0.23 5.80
CA ASN A 68 10.97 1.01 6.42
C ASN A 68 12.26 0.84 7.25
N GLN A 69 12.56 -0.37 7.72
CA GLN A 69 13.80 -0.70 8.42
C GLN A 69 14.96 -0.95 7.46
N THR A 70 14.69 -1.27 6.22
CA THR A 70 15.71 -1.43 5.18
C THR A 70 16.10 -0.07 4.61
N ARG A 71 17.09 -0.04 3.73
CA ARG A 71 17.54 1.22 3.11
C ARG A 71 16.65 1.65 1.94
N GLY A 72 15.36 1.33 2.00
CA GLY A 72 14.39 1.81 1.01
C GLY A 72 14.36 3.34 0.98
N LYS A 73 14.31 3.89 -0.22
CA LYS A 73 14.29 5.35 -0.43
C LYS A 73 12.90 5.95 -0.25
N VAL A 74 11.89 5.09 -0.21
CA VAL A 74 10.48 5.45 -0.08
C VAL A 74 10.01 5.16 1.33
N LYS A 75 9.32 6.10 1.94
CA LYS A 75 8.71 5.90 3.25
C LYS A 75 7.29 5.37 3.10
N LEU A 76 6.98 4.28 3.78
CA LEU A 76 5.65 3.69 3.79
C LEU A 76 4.89 4.08 5.06
N VAL A 77 3.64 4.49 4.88
CA VAL A 77 2.71 4.85 5.96
C VAL A 77 1.45 4.01 5.80
N GLU A 78 0.98 3.41 6.89
CA GLU A 78 -0.29 2.67 6.89
C GLU A 78 -1.46 3.57 7.26
N SER A 79 -2.58 3.42 6.56
CA SER A 79 -3.89 3.91 6.96
C SER A 79 -4.85 2.73 7.09
N TYR A 80 -5.11 2.29 8.32
CA TYR A 80 -6.04 1.19 8.58
C TYR A 80 -7.48 1.69 8.50
N GLU A 81 -8.29 0.99 7.71
CA GLU A 81 -9.72 1.23 7.57
C GLU A 81 -10.48 0.10 8.27
N LYS A 82 -11.15 0.41 9.37
CA LYS A 82 -12.02 -0.55 10.05
C LYS A 82 -13.17 -1.01 9.14
N GLU A 83 -13.72 -0.07 8.37
CA GLU A 83 -14.69 -0.31 7.31
C GLU A 83 -14.13 0.27 6.01
N LEU A 84 -14.34 -0.42 4.88
CA LEU A 84 -13.87 0.05 3.59
C LEU A 84 -14.52 1.39 3.21
N LEU A 85 -13.68 2.39 2.97
CA LEU A 85 -14.12 3.75 2.64
C LEU A 85 -14.31 3.97 1.13
N GLY A 86 -13.86 3.01 0.30
CA GLY A 86 -13.72 3.21 -1.14
C GLY A 86 -12.53 4.10 -1.49
N SER A 87 -12.18 4.17 -2.76
CA SER A 87 -10.99 4.91 -3.22
C SER A 87 -11.04 6.39 -2.87
N GLY A 88 -12.15 7.04 -3.16
CA GLY A 88 -12.35 8.45 -2.83
C GLY A 88 -12.38 8.72 -1.33
N GLY A 89 -13.01 7.84 -0.55
CA GLY A 89 -13.06 7.95 0.91
C GLY A 89 -11.68 7.84 1.55
N THR A 90 -10.84 6.92 1.08
CA THR A 90 -9.46 6.78 1.55
C THR A 90 -8.66 8.05 1.34
N VAL A 91 -8.72 8.63 0.14
CA VAL A 91 -8.03 9.89 -0.17
C VAL A 91 -8.56 11.03 0.68
N LEU A 92 -9.89 11.15 0.81
CA LEU A 92 -10.53 12.22 1.55
C LEU A 92 -10.14 12.22 3.04
N ILE A 93 -10.19 11.08 3.70
CA ILE A 93 -9.86 10.99 5.13
C ILE A 93 -8.36 11.22 5.40
N ASN A 94 -7.53 10.95 4.42
CA ASN A 94 -6.07 11.14 4.50
C ASN A 94 -5.58 12.36 3.71
N ARG A 95 -6.44 13.34 3.43
CA ARG A 95 -6.08 14.51 2.63
C ARG A 95 -4.86 15.28 3.17
N ASN A 96 -4.66 15.29 4.48
CA ASN A 96 -3.54 15.98 5.11
C ASN A 96 -2.18 15.36 4.70
N PHE A 97 -2.17 14.10 4.29
CA PHE A 97 -0.96 13.43 3.81
C PHE A 97 -0.36 14.13 2.57
N VAL A 98 -1.22 14.71 1.73
CA VAL A 98 -0.83 15.34 0.46
C VAL A 98 -1.08 16.85 0.41
N GLU A 99 -1.45 17.48 1.53
CA GLU A 99 -1.86 18.90 1.55
C GLU A 99 -0.79 19.87 1.05
N ASN A 100 0.49 19.49 1.15
CA ASN A 100 1.63 20.32 0.72
C ASN A 100 2.19 19.90 -0.64
N GLU A 101 1.52 19.00 -1.36
CA GLU A 101 1.92 18.53 -2.67
C GLU A 101 1.14 19.27 -3.76
N GLU A 102 1.80 19.72 -4.83
CA GLU A 102 1.10 20.23 -6.01
C GLU A 102 0.31 19.13 -6.69
N ASP A 103 0.97 17.97 -6.85
CA ASP A 103 0.40 16.77 -7.44
C ASP A 103 0.75 15.55 -6.61
N PHE A 104 -0.10 14.51 -6.65
CA PHE A 104 0.17 13.20 -6.07
C PHE A 104 -0.36 12.08 -6.97
N PHE A 105 0.17 10.91 -6.81
CA PHE A 105 -0.23 9.69 -7.54
C PHE A 105 -1.12 8.78 -6.70
#